data_1f9070a30f80fa46ea7bb9d43498254c
#
_entry.id   1f9070a30f80fa46ea7bb9d43498254c
#
_cell.length_a   1.000
_cell.length_b   1.000
_cell.length_c   1.000
_cell.angle_alpha   90.00
_cell.angle_beta   90.00
_cell.angle_gamma   90.00
#
_symmetry.space_group_name_H-M   'P 1'
#
loop_
_entity.id
_entity.type
_entity.pdbx_description
1 polymer ?
#
loop_
_entity_poly.entity_id
_entity_poly.type
_entity_poly.pdbx_seq_one_letter_code
_entity_poly.pdbx_strand_id
1 'polypeptide(L)'
;METWDAIRARRNVRQYTDQQVDRADLERILEAGRRTPSAGNWQPWNFVVVTGRERLIELATVWQGARHVAGSAATIAIVAARPEDPRRGELLQYDVGQATANIMLAATDLGIGTGHSAVGDQAAAQRILGFPDGYFCVYMVALGYPADRPLRPLNRPDRRPFEEVVHWDRW
;
A
#
# COMPACT_ATOMS: atom_id res chain seq x y z
N MET A 1 19.06 -1.02 -1.50
CA MET A 1 19.04 0.13 -2.46
C MET A 1 19.21 1.42 -1.68
N GLU A 2 19.86 2.45 -2.22
CA GLU A 2 19.84 3.75 -1.57
C GLU A 2 18.43 4.34 -1.54
N THR A 3 18.09 5.09 -0.49
CA THR A 3 16.72 5.64 -0.30
C THR A 3 16.23 6.41 -1.52
N TRP A 4 17.09 7.26 -2.10
CA TRP A 4 16.75 8.03 -3.28
C TRP A 4 16.47 7.16 -4.50
N ASP A 5 17.19 6.07 -4.66
CA ASP A 5 16.96 5.12 -5.75
C ASP A 5 15.65 4.34 -5.55
N ALA A 6 15.30 3.98 -4.33
CA ALA A 6 14.01 3.36 -4.02
C ALA A 6 12.84 4.29 -4.38
N ILE A 7 12.94 5.59 -4.04
CA ILE A 7 11.95 6.60 -4.41
C ILE A 7 11.80 6.70 -5.94
N ARG A 8 12.91 6.70 -6.67
CA ARG A 8 12.94 6.81 -8.14
C ARG A 8 12.49 5.53 -8.86
N ALA A 9 12.72 4.37 -8.24
CA ALA A 9 12.37 3.06 -8.80
C ALA A 9 10.92 2.66 -8.53
N ARG A 10 10.32 3.17 -7.43
CA ARG A 10 8.96 2.82 -7.04
C ARG A 10 7.95 3.23 -8.12
N ARG A 11 7.14 2.27 -8.53
CA ARG A 11 6.00 2.46 -9.44
C ARG A 11 4.85 1.54 -9.04
N ASN A 12 3.66 1.82 -9.52
CA ASN A 12 2.57 0.87 -9.40
C ASN A 12 2.81 -0.32 -10.35
N VAL A 13 2.80 -1.53 -9.79
CA VAL A 13 2.86 -2.81 -10.49
C VAL A 13 1.50 -3.48 -10.37
N ARG A 14 0.97 -3.99 -11.48
CA ARG A 14 -0.34 -4.66 -11.55
C ARG A 14 -0.28 -6.00 -12.27
N GLN A 15 0.89 -6.40 -12.72
CA GLN A 15 1.16 -7.71 -13.31
C GLN A 15 2.35 -8.32 -12.58
N TYR A 16 2.13 -9.49 -12.02
CA TYR A 16 3.09 -10.18 -11.16
C TYR A 16 3.45 -11.54 -11.76
N THR A 17 4.65 -12.01 -11.43
CA THR A 17 5.05 -13.40 -11.67
C THR A 17 4.40 -14.32 -10.64
N ASP A 18 4.48 -15.63 -10.84
CA ASP A 18 3.99 -16.62 -9.87
C ASP A 18 4.92 -16.82 -8.67
N GLN A 19 6.05 -16.10 -8.62
CA GLN A 19 7.01 -16.19 -7.53
C GLN A 19 6.37 -15.68 -6.23
N GLN A 20 6.48 -16.50 -5.19
CA GLN A 20 6.00 -16.13 -3.85
C GLN A 20 6.96 -15.11 -3.20
N VAL A 21 6.42 -14.27 -2.34
CA VAL A 21 7.21 -13.36 -1.49
C VAL A 21 7.49 -14.08 -0.17
N ASP A 22 8.75 -14.13 0.22
CA ASP A 22 9.17 -14.79 1.44
C ASP A 22 8.59 -14.11 2.69
N ARG A 23 8.33 -14.88 3.73
CA ARG A 23 7.78 -14.40 4.99
C ARG A 23 8.66 -13.32 5.63
N ALA A 24 9.98 -13.48 5.59
CA ALA A 24 10.93 -12.52 6.12
C ALA A 24 10.85 -11.17 5.40
N ASP A 25 10.68 -11.18 4.07
CA ASP A 25 10.49 -9.96 3.28
C ASP A 25 9.17 -9.28 3.60
N LEU A 26 8.08 -10.05 3.76
CA LEU A 26 6.79 -9.49 4.20
C LEU A 26 6.89 -8.85 5.58
N GLU A 27 7.57 -9.47 6.52
CA GLU A 27 7.79 -8.93 7.87
C GLU A 27 8.61 -7.64 7.83
N ARG A 28 9.66 -7.57 7.02
CA ARG A 28 10.44 -6.33 6.80
C ARG A 28 9.59 -5.21 6.22
N ILE A 29 8.74 -5.51 5.24
CA ILE A 29 7.82 -4.54 4.61
C ILE A 29 6.79 -4.04 5.63
N LEU A 30 6.21 -4.95 6.43
CA LEU A 30 5.25 -4.61 7.47
C LEU A 30 5.89 -3.76 8.58
N GLU A 31 7.13 -4.06 8.96
CA GLU A 31 7.89 -3.29 9.95
C GLU A 31 8.12 -1.85 9.47
N ALA A 32 8.36 -1.62 8.17
CA ALA A 32 8.46 -0.27 7.61
C ALA A 32 7.13 0.50 7.75
N GLY A 33 6.00 -0.16 7.51
CA GLY A 33 4.67 0.41 7.74
C GLY A 33 4.42 0.70 9.22
N ARG A 34 4.77 -0.23 10.12
CA ARG A 34 4.58 -0.10 11.57
C ARG A 34 5.40 1.04 12.17
N ARG A 35 6.60 1.33 11.63
CA ARG A 35 7.49 2.42 12.07
C ARG A 35 7.12 3.79 11.54
N THR A 36 6.05 3.90 10.77
CA THR A 36 5.60 5.19 10.25
C THR A 36 5.19 6.12 11.39
N PRO A 37 5.56 7.41 11.35
CA PRO A 37 5.04 8.37 12.30
C PRO A 37 3.53 8.56 12.13
N SER A 38 2.85 8.95 13.20
CA SER A 38 1.43 9.28 13.18
C SER A 38 1.11 10.45 14.12
N ALA A 39 0.02 11.15 13.88
CA ALA A 39 -0.41 12.27 14.69
C ALA A 39 -0.55 11.85 16.16
N GLY A 40 0.18 12.51 17.07
CA GLY A 40 0.21 12.15 18.48
C GLY A 40 0.60 10.69 18.78
N ASN A 41 1.27 10.02 17.84
CA ASN A 41 1.68 8.61 17.92
C ASN A 41 0.49 7.64 18.15
N TRP A 42 -0.68 7.94 17.60
CA TRP A 42 -1.88 7.12 17.79
C TRP A 42 -1.93 5.81 16.99
N GLN A 43 -1.08 5.67 15.95
CA GLN A 43 -0.84 4.44 15.19
C GLN A 43 -2.14 3.74 14.76
N PRO A 44 -2.96 4.36 13.90
CA PRO A 44 -4.34 3.95 13.63
C PRO A 44 -4.49 2.65 12.83
N TRP A 45 -3.42 2.13 12.29
CA TRP A 45 -3.41 1.00 11.36
C TRP A 45 -3.36 -0.36 12.05
N ASN A 46 -4.06 -1.31 11.45
CA ASN A 46 -3.85 -2.73 11.61
C ASN A 46 -3.56 -3.31 10.22
N PHE A 47 -2.62 -4.23 10.11
CA PHE A 47 -2.25 -4.85 8.85
C PHE A 47 -2.77 -6.28 8.79
N VAL A 48 -3.67 -6.57 7.85
CA VAL A 48 -4.12 -7.93 7.55
C VAL A 48 -3.40 -8.38 6.29
N VAL A 49 -2.59 -9.43 6.40
CA VAL A 49 -1.80 -9.97 5.29
C VAL A 49 -2.49 -11.19 4.72
N VAL A 50 -2.78 -11.15 3.43
CA VAL A 50 -3.42 -12.23 2.69
C VAL A 50 -2.42 -12.79 1.67
N THR A 51 -2.14 -14.10 1.75
CA THR A 51 -1.29 -14.85 0.82
C THR A 51 -2.02 -16.01 0.14
N GLY A 52 -3.17 -16.42 0.70
CA GLY A 52 -3.98 -17.50 0.14
C GLY A 52 -4.64 -17.09 -1.18
N ARG A 53 -4.40 -17.86 -2.26
CA ARG A 53 -4.88 -17.56 -3.61
C ARG A 53 -6.39 -17.31 -3.68
N GLU A 54 -7.19 -18.14 -3.05
CA GLU A 54 -8.65 -18.00 -3.03
C GLU A 54 -9.08 -16.66 -2.45
N ARG A 55 -8.52 -16.27 -1.29
CA ARG A 55 -8.82 -14.98 -0.65
C ARG A 55 -8.33 -13.78 -1.47
N LEU A 56 -7.20 -13.90 -2.17
CA LEU A 56 -6.72 -12.86 -3.08
C LEU A 56 -7.68 -12.65 -4.25
N ILE A 57 -8.25 -13.73 -4.79
CA ILE A 57 -9.27 -13.68 -5.84
C ILE A 57 -10.54 -13.01 -5.30
N GLU A 58 -11.01 -13.38 -4.12
CA GLU A 58 -12.17 -12.75 -3.49
C GLU A 58 -11.92 -11.26 -3.22
N LEU A 59 -10.76 -10.88 -2.65
CA LEU A 59 -10.39 -9.49 -2.41
C LEU A 59 -10.32 -8.64 -3.69
N ALA A 60 -9.99 -9.23 -4.83
CA ALA A 60 -9.97 -8.52 -6.11
C ALA A 60 -11.35 -8.01 -6.53
N THR A 61 -12.44 -8.54 -5.95
CA THR A 61 -13.82 -8.17 -6.28
C THR A 61 -14.35 -6.96 -5.50
N VAL A 62 -13.71 -6.57 -4.40
CA VAL A 62 -14.20 -5.48 -3.52
C VAL A 62 -14.13 -4.09 -4.16
N TRP A 63 -13.44 -3.97 -5.30
CA TRP A 63 -13.34 -2.74 -6.07
C TRP A 63 -12.93 -3.01 -7.52
N GLN A 64 -13.54 -2.30 -8.48
CA GLN A 64 -13.20 -2.47 -9.90
C GLN A 64 -11.71 -2.22 -10.22
N GLY A 65 -11.03 -1.36 -9.45
CA GLY A 65 -9.59 -1.08 -9.57
C GLY A 65 -8.68 -2.08 -8.84
N ALA A 66 -9.25 -3.07 -8.13
CA ALA A 66 -8.51 -4.06 -7.35
C ALA A 66 -8.19 -5.36 -8.11
N ARG A 67 -8.52 -5.48 -9.38
CA ARG A 67 -8.38 -6.73 -10.17
C ARG A 67 -6.97 -7.33 -10.11
N HIS A 68 -5.94 -6.48 -10.00
CA HIS A 68 -4.54 -6.91 -9.90
C HIS A 68 -4.22 -7.67 -8.61
N VAL A 69 -5.04 -7.53 -7.56
CA VAL A 69 -4.91 -8.25 -6.29
C VAL A 69 -4.99 -9.76 -6.51
N ALA A 70 -5.86 -10.23 -7.40
CA ALA A 70 -6.02 -11.66 -7.70
C ALA A 70 -4.71 -12.33 -8.19
N GLY A 71 -3.85 -11.60 -8.89
CA GLY A 71 -2.57 -12.09 -9.40
C GLY A 71 -1.36 -11.81 -8.49
N SER A 72 -1.56 -11.15 -7.35
CA SER A 72 -0.45 -10.83 -6.44
C SER A 72 0.04 -12.06 -5.66
N ALA A 73 1.28 -12.02 -5.18
CA ALA A 73 1.84 -13.03 -4.27
C ALA A 73 1.31 -12.83 -2.84
N ALA A 74 1.08 -11.58 -2.46
CA ALA A 74 0.48 -11.20 -1.19
C ALA A 74 -0.27 -9.86 -1.32
N THR A 75 -1.19 -9.60 -0.40
CA THR A 75 -1.83 -8.28 -0.26
C THR A 75 -1.89 -7.88 1.20
N ILE A 76 -1.43 -6.68 1.50
CA ILE A 76 -1.57 -6.05 2.82
C ILE A 76 -2.83 -5.18 2.78
N ALA A 77 -3.84 -5.54 3.55
CA ALA A 77 -5.01 -4.71 3.79
C ALA A 77 -4.76 -3.86 5.04
N ILE A 78 -4.88 -2.54 4.90
CA ILE A 78 -4.72 -1.59 6.00
C ILE A 78 -6.10 -1.31 6.57
N VAL A 79 -6.32 -1.77 7.79
CA VAL A 79 -7.60 -1.69 8.50
C VAL A 79 -7.48 -0.73 9.66
N ALA A 80 -8.45 0.14 9.84
CA ALA A 80 -8.50 1.11 10.94
C ALA A 80 -9.89 1.22 11.52
N ALA A 81 -9.99 1.71 12.76
CA ALA A 81 -11.26 2.08 13.34
C ALA A 81 -11.90 3.23 12.52
N ARG A 82 -13.22 3.22 12.39
CA ARG A 82 -13.95 4.33 11.76
C ARG A 82 -13.75 5.60 12.58
N PRO A 83 -13.36 6.70 11.92
CA PRO A 83 -13.15 7.96 12.63
C PRO A 83 -14.47 8.47 13.21
N GLU A 84 -14.41 9.04 14.42
CA GLU A 84 -15.56 9.59 15.13
C GLU A 84 -16.02 10.92 14.53
N ASP A 85 -15.11 11.67 13.93
CA ASP A 85 -15.34 12.97 13.35
C ASP A 85 -14.50 13.22 12.09
N PRO A 86 -14.83 14.23 11.25
CA PRO A 86 -14.11 14.52 10.01
C PRO A 86 -12.61 14.80 10.20
N ARG A 87 -12.20 15.52 11.26
CA ARG A 87 -10.80 15.84 11.52
C ARG A 87 -9.97 14.59 11.82
N ARG A 88 -10.54 13.65 12.58
CA ARG A 88 -9.92 12.34 12.80
C ARG A 88 -9.82 11.57 11.49
N GLY A 89 -10.80 11.70 10.61
CA GLY A 89 -10.78 11.12 9.27
C GLY A 89 -9.63 11.65 8.41
N GLU A 90 -9.41 12.96 8.41
CA GLU A 90 -8.31 13.60 7.69
C GLU A 90 -6.93 13.13 8.20
N LEU A 91 -6.74 13.11 9.53
CA LEU A 91 -5.51 12.60 10.16
C LEU A 91 -5.28 11.13 9.83
N LEU A 92 -6.33 10.31 9.87
CA LEU A 92 -6.24 8.90 9.49
C LEU A 92 -5.75 8.73 8.05
N GLN A 93 -6.32 9.47 7.09
CA GLN A 93 -5.90 9.38 5.69
C GLN A 93 -4.45 9.83 5.50
N TYR A 94 -4.02 10.88 6.18
CA TYR A 94 -2.65 11.35 6.13
C TYR A 94 -1.67 10.30 6.68
N ASP A 95 -1.94 9.75 7.87
CA ASP A 95 -1.08 8.78 8.53
C ASP A 95 -1.03 7.45 7.76
N VAL A 96 -2.17 6.94 7.27
CA VAL A 96 -2.23 5.74 6.44
C VAL A 96 -1.52 5.95 5.10
N GLY A 97 -1.58 7.16 4.52
CA GLY A 97 -0.83 7.50 3.32
C GLY A 97 0.68 7.38 3.52
N GLN A 98 1.20 7.85 4.65
CA GLN A 98 2.61 7.69 5.03
C GLN A 98 2.99 6.22 5.22
N ALA A 99 2.17 5.44 5.93
CA ALA A 99 2.40 4.00 6.13
C ALA A 99 2.41 3.25 4.79
N THR A 100 1.48 3.56 3.90
CA THR A 100 1.44 3.01 2.55
C THR A 100 2.71 3.33 1.78
N ALA A 101 3.20 4.57 1.81
CA ALA A 101 4.43 4.96 1.14
C ALA A 101 5.65 4.20 1.67
N ASN A 102 5.79 4.05 2.99
CA ASN A 102 6.88 3.29 3.60
C ASN A 102 6.84 1.81 3.24
N ILE A 103 5.65 1.17 3.24
CA ILE A 103 5.43 -0.20 2.77
C ILE A 103 5.92 -0.34 1.31
N MET A 104 5.51 0.59 0.45
CA MET A 104 5.85 0.54 -0.98
C MET A 104 7.34 0.78 -1.24
N LEU A 105 8.01 1.64 -0.47
CA LEU A 105 9.44 1.88 -0.57
C LEU A 105 10.25 0.67 -0.08
N ALA A 106 9.88 0.10 1.07
CA ALA A 106 10.54 -1.10 1.60
C ALA A 106 10.40 -2.30 0.63
N ALA A 107 9.22 -2.49 0.03
CA ALA A 107 9.02 -3.51 -1.00
C ALA A 107 9.91 -3.25 -2.22
N THR A 108 10.01 -1.99 -2.68
CA THR A 108 10.86 -1.61 -3.81
C THR A 108 12.34 -1.89 -3.56
N ASP A 109 12.82 -1.65 -2.33
CA ASP A 109 14.19 -1.98 -1.91
C ASP A 109 14.51 -3.48 -2.06
N LEU A 110 13.51 -4.33 -1.87
CA LEU A 110 13.57 -5.78 -2.01
C LEU A 110 13.30 -6.29 -3.46
N GLY A 111 13.09 -5.38 -4.40
CA GLY A 111 12.72 -5.75 -5.78
C GLY A 111 11.25 -6.20 -5.94
N ILE A 112 10.43 -6.03 -4.90
CA ILE A 112 9.02 -6.41 -4.88
C ILE A 112 8.18 -5.23 -5.36
N GLY A 113 7.41 -5.46 -6.43
CA GLY A 113 6.47 -4.49 -6.98
C GLY A 113 5.20 -4.38 -6.13
N THR A 114 4.66 -3.17 -6.06
CA THR A 114 3.45 -2.89 -5.30
C THR A 114 2.38 -2.21 -6.15
N GLY A 115 1.11 -2.55 -5.90
CA GLY A 115 -0.03 -1.87 -6.48
C GLY A 115 -1.06 -1.58 -5.38
N HIS A 116 -1.30 -0.31 -5.06
CA HIS A 116 -2.34 0.05 -4.10
C HIS A 116 -3.72 0.13 -4.75
N SER A 117 -4.74 -0.11 -3.96
CA SER A 117 -6.15 -0.09 -4.37
C SER A 117 -7.05 0.43 -3.26
N ALA A 118 -8.07 1.18 -3.65
CA ALA A 118 -9.20 1.49 -2.79
C ALA A 118 -10.07 0.24 -2.53
N VAL A 119 -11.00 0.37 -1.61
CA VAL A 119 -12.02 -0.63 -1.25
C VAL A 119 -13.39 0.01 -1.39
N GLY A 120 -14.19 -0.45 -2.35
CA GLY A 120 -15.54 0.06 -2.59
C GLY A 120 -16.60 -0.69 -1.78
N ASP A 121 -16.50 -2.03 -1.74
CA ASP A 121 -17.41 -2.88 -0.96
C ASP A 121 -16.77 -3.24 0.40
N GLN A 122 -17.06 -2.40 1.41
CA GLN A 122 -16.57 -2.60 2.77
C GLN A 122 -17.17 -3.83 3.45
N ALA A 123 -18.41 -4.18 3.13
CA ALA A 123 -19.06 -5.36 3.72
C ALA A 123 -18.43 -6.66 3.21
N ALA A 124 -18.14 -6.73 1.91
CA ALA A 124 -17.38 -7.85 1.34
C ALA A 124 -15.97 -7.92 1.92
N ALA A 125 -15.25 -6.79 2.02
CA ALA A 125 -13.92 -6.73 2.62
C ALA A 125 -13.93 -7.23 4.07
N GLN A 126 -14.93 -6.85 4.87
CA GLN A 126 -15.07 -7.30 6.25
C GLN A 126 -15.26 -8.82 6.33
N ARG A 127 -16.14 -9.38 5.50
CA ARG A 127 -16.35 -10.84 5.48
C ARG A 127 -15.08 -11.62 5.10
N ILE A 128 -14.33 -11.12 4.11
CA ILE A 128 -13.12 -11.78 3.59
C ILE A 128 -11.96 -11.66 4.60
N LEU A 129 -11.77 -10.48 5.18
CA LEU A 129 -10.63 -10.17 6.05
C LEU A 129 -10.88 -10.45 7.54
N GLY A 130 -12.14 -10.52 7.97
CA GLY A 130 -12.54 -10.85 9.34
C GLY A 130 -12.29 -9.74 10.36
N PHE A 131 -12.20 -8.48 9.96
CA PHE A 131 -12.03 -7.39 10.91
C PHE A 131 -13.36 -7.08 11.63
N PRO A 132 -13.30 -6.59 12.91
CA PRO A 132 -14.50 -6.40 13.75
C PRO A 132 -15.36 -5.23 13.28
N ASP A 133 -16.60 -5.17 13.80
CA ASP A 133 -17.48 -4.02 13.63
C ASP A 133 -16.82 -2.74 14.15
N GLY A 134 -17.17 -1.61 13.55
CA GLY A 134 -16.54 -0.32 13.86
C GLY A 134 -15.21 -0.08 13.13
N TYR A 135 -14.69 -1.08 12.40
CA TYR A 135 -13.50 -0.94 11.56
C TYR A 135 -13.85 -0.88 10.08
N PHE A 136 -12.89 -0.52 9.27
CA PHE A 136 -13.00 -0.55 7.81
C PHE A 136 -11.63 -0.74 7.16
N CYS A 137 -11.61 -1.29 5.96
CA CYS A 137 -10.39 -1.41 5.17
C CYS A 137 -10.17 -0.08 4.43
N VAL A 138 -9.11 0.63 4.80
CA VAL A 138 -8.78 1.96 4.27
C VAL A 138 -8.23 1.83 2.85
N TYR A 139 -7.19 0.99 2.69
CA TYR A 139 -6.53 0.67 1.42
C TYR A 139 -5.99 -0.75 1.43
N MET A 140 -5.71 -1.25 0.23
CA MET A 140 -4.98 -2.49 0.02
C MET A 140 -3.70 -2.22 -0.77
N VAL A 141 -2.61 -2.92 -0.43
CA VAL A 141 -1.34 -2.90 -1.15
C VAL A 141 -1.03 -4.33 -1.60
N ALA A 142 -1.22 -4.60 -2.87
CA ALA A 142 -0.83 -5.87 -3.49
C ALA A 142 0.68 -5.90 -3.72
N LEU A 143 1.32 -7.06 -3.50
CA LEU A 143 2.75 -7.27 -3.59
C LEU A 143 3.06 -8.49 -4.47
N GLY A 144 4.16 -8.40 -5.22
CA GLY A 144 4.68 -9.51 -6.03
C GLY A 144 5.83 -9.06 -6.91
N TYR A 145 6.57 -10.00 -7.47
CA TYR A 145 7.64 -9.67 -8.40
C TYR A 145 7.06 -9.23 -9.75
N PRO A 146 7.52 -8.07 -10.30
CA PRO A 146 6.95 -7.54 -11.54
C PRO A 146 7.14 -8.47 -12.73
N ALA A 147 6.06 -8.76 -13.47
CA ALA A 147 6.09 -9.58 -14.69
C ALA A 147 6.43 -8.78 -15.95
N ASP A 148 6.22 -7.45 -15.93
CA ASP A 148 6.40 -6.57 -17.08
C ASP A 148 7.85 -6.09 -17.23
N ARG A 149 8.41 -5.50 -16.18
CA ARG A 149 9.79 -4.99 -16.15
C ARG A 149 10.28 -4.84 -14.72
N PRO A 150 11.59 -4.99 -14.47
CA PRO A 150 12.18 -4.83 -13.14
C PRO A 150 12.01 -3.39 -12.63
N LEU A 151 12.06 -3.24 -11.29
CA LEU A 151 12.09 -1.93 -10.63
C LEU A 151 13.49 -1.32 -10.81
N ARG A 152 13.54 -0.17 -11.48
CA ARG A 152 14.79 0.58 -11.72
C ARG A 152 14.53 2.08 -11.56
N PRO A 153 15.50 2.84 -11.02
CA PRO A 153 15.39 4.29 -10.93
C PRO A 153 15.09 4.94 -12.29
N LEU A 154 14.09 5.81 -12.33
CA LEU A 154 13.74 6.58 -13.52
C LEU A 154 14.46 7.93 -13.48
N ASN A 155 15.14 8.29 -14.58
CA ASN A 155 15.81 9.57 -14.70
C ASN A 155 14.86 10.71 -15.12
N ARG A 156 13.81 10.36 -15.87
CA ARG A 156 12.79 11.32 -16.33
C ARG A 156 11.40 10.80 -15.94
N PRO A 157 10.93 11.09 -14.72
CA PRO A 157 9.60 10.71 -14.29
C PRO A 157 8.55 11.59 -14.98
N ASP A 158 7.38 11.02 -15.24
CA ASP A 158 6.20 11.80 -15.63
C ASP A 158 5.67 12.53 -14.39
N ARG A 159 6.14 13.73 -14.19
CA ARG A 159 5.78 14.64 -13.10
C ARG A 159 5.71 16.06 -13.61
N ARG A 160 4.90 16.88 -12.96
CA ARG A 160 4.90 18.32 -13.18
C ARG A 160 6.31 18.88 -12.97
N PRO A 161 6.69 19.94 -13.71
CA PRO A 161 7.95 20.63 -13.49
C PRO A 161 8.13 21.05 -12.01
N PHE A 162 9.38 21.00 -11.54
CA PHE A 162 9.70 21.32 -10.15
C PHE A 162 9.20 22.71 -9.76
N GLU A 163 9.39 23.68 -10.64
CA GLU A 163 9.05 25.10 -10.44
C GLU A 163 7.53 25.35 -10.34
N GLU A 164 6.73 24.43 -10.87
CA GLU A 164 5.26 24.53 -10.77
C GLU A 164 4.71 24.04 -9.41
N VAL A 165 5.50 23.30 -8.64
CA VAL A 165 5.06 22.66 -7.39
C VAL A 165 5.87 23.08 -6.17
N VAL A 166 6.97 23.83 -6.39
CA VAL A 166 7.83 24.31 -5.30
C VAL A 166 7.89 25.84 -5.35
N HIS A 167 7.44 26.45 -4.27
CA HIS A 167 7.45 27.90 -4.08
C HIS A 167 8.31 28.23 -2.85
N TRP A 168 9.25 29.15 -3.02
CA TRP A 168 10.15 29.56 -1.94
C TRP A 168 9.56 30.76 -1.20
N ASP A 169 9.54 30.67 0.14
CA ASP A 169 9.07 31.69 1.09
C ASP A 169 7.56 31.99 1.00
N ARG A 170 6.97 32.02 -0.19
CA ARG A 170 5.55 32.28 -0.42
C ARG A 170 5.07 31.66 -1.72
N TRP A 171 3.77 31.48 -1.84
CA TRP A 171 3.11 31.06 -3.08
C TRP A 171 3.31 32.09 -4.18
#